data_45d5a1a82257499ffc0c870f7977e0ac
#
_entry.id   45d5a1a82257499ffc0c870f7977e0ac
#
_cell.length_a   1.000
_cell.length_b   1.000
_cell.length_c   1.000
_cell.angle_alpha   90.00
_cell.angle_beta   90.00
_cell.angle_gamma   90.00
#
_symmetry.space_group_name_H-M   'P 1'
#
loop_
_entity.id
_entity.type
_entity.pdbx_description
1 polymer ?
#
loop_
_entity_poly.entity_id
_entity_poly.type
_entity_poly.pdbx_seq_one_letter_code
_entity_poly.pdbx_strand_id
1 'polypeptide(L)'
;LFMVENAIKNKKIQKGGILIEGTAGNTGIGLAVVAKVYGLILKIVIPRTQSIEKKQTLKDLGAELIEVDAAPYSSSENYIKKSKKIAEELSGSNQNGVFWVNQFDNVINTESHIKTTAREIWTQTAGQIHGFVCAVGTGGTLAGVSIGLKEKNKNIKIALSDPMGSSLYSHIKFNKLENSGSSITEGIGTGRVTKNFEKALVDDAFQVTDEEALNIIFKLKEDQKIELGGSSGINIGGAIKLAQLLGPGHNIVTILCDPGKRYASKIYNKEFLLSKNLPLPSWL
;
A
#
# COMPACT_ATOMS: atom_id res chain seq x y z
N LEU A 1 -7.09 8.79 -7.59
CA LEU A 1 -7.74 10.01 -8.08
C LEU A 1 -6.69 11.05 -8.49
N PHE A 2 -5.94 11.67 -7.58
CA PHE A 2 -5.01 12.79 -7.84
C PHE A 2 -4.03 12.56 -8.99
N MET A 3 -3.43 11.36 -9.12
CA MET A 3 -2.52 11.05 -10.23
C MET A 3 -3.22 11.11 -11.60
N VAL A 4 -4.46 10.64 -11.68
CA VAL A 4 -5.25 10.67 -12.92
C VAL A 4 -5.70 12.09 -13.23
N GLU A 5 -6.23 12.83 -12.26
CA GLU A 5 -6.61 14.24 -12.44
C GLU A 5 -5.44 15.12 -12.86
N ASN A 6 -4.27 14.90 -12.27
CA ASN A 6 -3.04 15.59 -12.69
C ASN A 6 -2.67 15.27 -14.14
N ALA A 7 -2.82 13.99 -14.56
CA ALA A 7 -2.54 13.58 -15.93
C ALA A 7 -3.52 14.22 -16.93
N ILE A 8 -4.81 14.28 -16.59
CA ILE A 8 -5.85 14.95 -17.40
C ILE A 8 -5.58 16.45 -17.49
N LYS A 9 -5.33 17.11 -16.35
CA LYS A 9 -5.01 18.55 -16.30
C LYS A 9 -3.80 18.91 -17.17
N ASN A 10 -2.79 18.04 -17.20
CA ASN A 10 -1.59 18.21 -18.00
C ASN A 10 -1.72 17.64 -19.43
N LYS A 11 -2.94 17.32 -19.89
CA LYS A 11 -3.24 16.82 -21.23
C LYS A 11 -2.47 15.56 -21.65
N LYS A 12 -2.04 14.74 -20.67
CA LYS A 12 -1.37 13.45 -20.91
C LYS A 12 -2.37 12.36 -21.31
N ILE A 13 -3.62 12.49 -20.92
CA ILE A 13 -4.71 11.58 -21.18
C ILE A 13 -6.05 12.34 -21.15
N GLN A 14 -7.00 11.89 -21.95
CA GLN A 14 -8.38 12.39 -21.95
C GLN A 14 -9.38 11.24 -22.08
N LYS A 15 -10.68 11.51 -22.05
CA LYS A 15 -11.73 10.49 -22.17
C LYS A 15 -11.47 9.56 -23.37
N GLY A 16 -11.55 8.25 -23.15
CA GLY A 16 -11.21 7.21 -24.14
C GLY A 16 -9.72 6.86 -24.20
N GLY A 17 -8.86 7.54 -23.42
CA GLY A 17 -7.45 7.21 -23.30
C GLY A 17 -7.21 5.99 -22.40
N ILE A 18 -5.99 5.46 -22.42
CA ILE A 18 -5.60 4.22 -21.73
C ILE A 18 -4.77 4.53 -20.48
N LEU A 19 -5.26 4.10 -19.32
CA LEU A 19 -4.50 4.04 -18.08
C LEU A 19 -3.83 2.68 -17.95
N ILE A 20 -2.55 2.66 -17.58
CA ILE A 20 -1.80 1.43 -17.34
C ILE A 20 -1.14 1.49 -15.98
N GLU A 21 -1.26 0.42 -15.18
CA GLU A 21 -0.58 0.32 -13.89
C GLU A 21 -0.17 -1.12 -13.59
N GLY A 22 1.02 -1.25 -13.00
CA GLY A 22 1.48 -2.49 -12.39
C GLY A 22 1.13 -2.51 -10.91
N THR A 23 0.20 -3.37 -10.49
CA THR A 23 -0.25 -3.38 -9.10
C THR A 23 -0.60 -4.76 -8.58
N ALA A 24 -0.36 -4.96 -7.29
CA ALA A 24 -0.75 -6.15 -6.54
C ALA A 24 -2.23 -6.13 -6.07
N GLY A 25 -3.04 -5.14 -6.46
CA GLY A 25 -4.49 -5.18 -6.22
C GLY A 25 -5.17 -3.85 -5.87
N ASN A 26 -5.03 -3.34 -4.64
CA ASN A 26 -5.87 -2.23 -4.14
C ASN A 26 -5.77 -0.94 -4.97
N THR A 27 -4.59 -0.57 -5.46
CA THR A 27 -4.45 0.58 -6.36
C THR A 27 -5.23 0.35 -7.66
N GLY A 28 -5.18 -0.87 -8.20
CA GLY A 28 -5.95 -1.22 -9.39
C GLY A 28 -7.46 -1.04 -9.18
N ILE A 29 -7.98 -1.46 -8.03
CA ILE A 29 -9.41 -1.28 -7.68
C ILE A 29 -9.76 0.21 -7.62
N GLY A 30 -8.93 1.02 -6.97
CA GLY A 30 -9.12 2.47 -6.94
C GLY A 30 -9.05 3.12 -8.33
N LEU A 31 -8.11 2.68 -9.17
CA LEU A 31 -8.00 3.15 -10.55
C LEU A 31 -9.19 2.74 -11.41
N ALA A 32 -9.76 1.55 -11.19
CA ALA A 32 -10.94 1.08 -11.95
C ALA A 32 -12.15 1.97 -11.68
N VAL A 33 -12.39 2.36 -10.43
CA VAL A 33 -13.45 3.31 -10.09
C VAL A 33 -13.20 4.66 -10.76
N VAL A 34 -11.99 5.19 -10.68
CA VAL A 34 -11.63 6.48 -11.28
C VAL A 34 -11.71 6.42 -12.80
N ALA A 35 -11.20 5.36 -13.43
CA ALA A 35 -11.26 5.18 -14.88
C ALA A 35 -12.72 5.18 -15.40
N LYS A 36 -13.61 4.49 -14.68
CA LYS A 36 -15.04 4.48 -15.01
C LYS A 36 -15.66 5.88 -14.98
N VAL A 37 -15.35 6.68 -13.96
CA VAL A 37 -15.86 8.05 -13.81
C VAL A 37 -15.37 8.97 -14.94
N TYR A 38 -14.10 8.86 -15.33
CA TYR A 38 -13.49 9.70 -16.36
C TYR A 38 -13.61 9.12 -17.78
N GLY A 39 -14.26 7.96 -17.94
CA GLY A 39 -14.43 7.29 -19.24
C GLY A 39 -13.10 6.85 -19.86
N LEU A 40 -12.18 6.33 -19.03
CA LEU A 40 -10.86 5.85 -19.43
C LEU A 40 -10.85 4.32 -19.52
N ILE A 41 -9.98 3.78 -20.37
CA ILE A 41 -9.73 2.34 -20.48
C ILE A 41 -8.63 2.00 -19.46
N LEU A 42 -8.84 1.00 -18.61
CA LEU A 42 -7.85 0.60 -17.61
C LEU A 42 -7.23 -0.76 -17.93
N LYS A 43 -5.91 -0.81 -18.02
CA LYS A 43 -5.12 -2.05 -18.12
C LYS A 43 -4.28 -2.23 -16.84
N ILE A 44 -4.45 -3.37 -16.17
CA ILE A 44 -3.72 -3.71 -14.94
C ILE A 44 -2.80 -4.89 -15.19
N VAL A 45 -1.50 -4.68 -14.98
CA VAL A 45 -0.50 -5.75 -14.97
C VAL A 45 -0.38 -6.27 -13.53
N ILE A 46 -0.73 -7.53 -13.33
CA ILE A 46 -0.89 -8.14 -11.99
C ILE A 46 -0.20 -9.51 -11.90
N PRO A 47 0.52 -9.81 -10.81
CA PRO A 47 1.07 -11.15 -10.60
C PRO A 47 -0.05 -12.21 -10.46
N ARG A 48 0.14 -13.39 -11.08
CA ARG A 48 -0.80 -14.53 -10.98
C ARG A 48 -1.03 -14.99 -9.54
N THR A 49 -0.05 -14.75 -8.66
CA THR A 49 -0.09 -15.12 -7.24
C THR A 49 -1.02 -14.28 -6.37
N GLN A 50 -1.57 -13.19 -6.90
CA GLN A 50 -2.51 -12.35 -6.16
C GLN A 50 -3.85 -13.06 -5.92
N SER A 51 -4.57 -12.64 -4.86
CA SER A 51 -5.83 -13.26 -4.46
C SER A 51 -6.88 -13.23 -5.59
N ILE A 52 -7.66 -14.30 -5.67
CA ILE A 52 -8.71 -14.47 -6.68
C ILE A 52 -9.75 -13.35 -6.53
N GLU A 53 -10.08 -13.00 -5.29
CA GLU A 53 -11.07 -11.98 -4.95
C GLU A 53 -10.70 -10.59 -5.50
N LYS A 54 -9.40 -10.23 -5.40
CA LYS A 54 -8.90 -8.97 -5.97
C LYS A 54 -8.98 -8.96 -7.49
N LYS A 55 -8.58 -10.06 -8.13
CA LYS A 55 -8.66 -10.18 -9.60
C LYS A 55 -10.10 -10.13 -10.10
N GLN A 56 -11.02 -10.81 -9.42
CA GLN A 56 -12.44 -10.78 -9.76
C GLN A 56 -13.00 -9.36 -9.60
N THR A 57 -12.72 -8.70 -8.47
CA THR A 57 -13.16 -7.30 -8.26
C THR A 57 -12.69 -6.36 -9.37
N LEU A 58 -11.45 -6.51 -9.84
CA LEU A 58 -10.92 -5.70 -10.95
C LEU A 58 -11.68 -5.94 -12.27
N LYS A 59 -11.96 -7.21 -12.59
CA LYS A 59 -12.74 -7.58 -13.79
C LYS A 59 -14.17 -7.04 -13.72
N ASP A 60 -14.82 -7.18 -12.58
CA ASP A 60 -16.21 -6.68 -12.36
C ASP A 60 -16.29 -5.15 -12.47
N LEU A 61 -15.21 -4.45 -12.16
CA LEU A 61 -15.09 -3.00 -12.33
C LEU A 61 -14.69 -2.59 -13.77
N GLY A 62 -14.49 -3.54 -14.68
CA GLY A 62 -14.19 -3.29 -16.09
C GLY A 62 -12.72 -3.10 -16.43
N ALA A 63 -11.79 -3.48 -15.53
CA ALA A 63 -10.38 -3.44 -15.84
C ALA A 63 -9.94 -4.63 -16.72
N GLU A 64 -9.12 -4.36 -17.72
CA GLU A 64 -8.42 -5.40 -18.48
C GLU A 64 -7.20 -5.89 -17.69
N LEU A 65 -7.17 -7.19 -17.36
CA LEU A 65 -6.06 -7.77 -16.60
C LEU A 65 -5.02 -8.41 -17.52
N ILE A 66 -3.77 -8.07 -17.31
CA ILE A 66 -2.60 -8.71 -17.91
C ILE A 66 -1.89 -9.45 -16.78
N GLU A 67 -2.17 -10.76 -16.68
CA GLU A 67 -1.59 -11.60 -15.63
C GLU A 67 -0.17 -12.04 -16.02
N VAL A 68 0.79 -11.80 -15.12
CA VAL A 68 2.21 -12.15 -15.28
C VAL A 68 2.67 -13.06 -14.15
N ASP A 69 3.77 -13.77 -14.36
CA ASP A 69 4.37 -14.57 -13.31
C ASP A 69 5.02 -13.66 -12.26
N ALA A 70 5.06 -14.14 -11.01
CA ALA A 70 5.72 -13.41 -9.93
C ALA A 70 7.23 -13.36 -10.19
N ALA A 71 7.79 -12.17 -10.24
CA ALA A 71 9.20 -11.95 -10.47
C ALA A 71 9.74 -10.83 -9.56
N PRO A 72 10.98 -10.93 -9.07
CA PRO A 72 11.59 -9.87 -8.25
C PRO A 72 11.76 -8.59 -9.05
N TYR A 73 11.86 -7.45 -8.36
CA TYR A 73 11.99 -6.14 -9.04
C TYR A 73 13.24 -6.03 -9.93
N SER A 74 14.30 -6.81 -9.66
CA SER A 74 15.50 -6.88 -10.51
C SER A 74 15.21 -7.43 -11.91
N SER A 75 14.22 -8.32 -12.06
CA SER A 75 13.83 -8.90 -13.34
C SER A 75 13.08 -7.92 -14.25
N SER A 76 13.29 -8.01 -15.56
CA SER A 76 12.48 -7.32 -16.58
C SER A 76 11.02 -7.77 -16.58
N GLU A 77 10.77 -9.02 -16.15
CA GLU A 77 9.45 -9.64 -16.10
C GLU A 77 8.60 -9.17 -14.88
N ASN A 78 9.18 -8.37 -13.99
CA ASN A 78 8.44 -7.80 -12.87
C ASN A 78 7.24 -6.99 -13.36
N TYR A 79 6.08 -7.17 -12.74
CA TYR A 79 4.81 -6.57 -13.14
C TYR A 79 4.86 -5.04 -13.26
N ILE A 80 5.68 -4.35 -12.45
CA ILE A 80 5.86 -2.90 -12.51
C ILE A 80 6.62 -2.52 -13.80
N LYS A 81 7.72 -3.21 -14.08
CA LYS A 81 8.52 -2.96 -15.29
C LYS A 81 7.76 -3.32 -16.56
N LYS A 82 7.01 -4.42 -16.51
CA LYS A 82 6.13 -4.86 -17.61
C LYS A 82 5.03 -3.84 -17.88
N SER A 83 4.42 -3.26 -16.86
CA SER A 83 3.42 -2.21 -17.04
C SER A 83 3.98 -0.97 -17.72
N LYS A 84 5.22 -0.58 -17.37
CA LYS A 84 5.93 0.51 -18.03
C LYS A 84 6.16 0.20 -19.51
N LYS A 85 6.71 -0.99 -19.82
CA LYS A 85 6.98 -1.42 -21.19
C LYS A 85 5.72 -1.43 -22.07
N ILE A 86 4.61 -1.96 -21.53
CA ILE A 86 3.31 -1.95 -22.25
C ILE A 86 2.83 -0.52 -22.50
N ALA A 87 3.01 0.40 -21.55
CA ALA A 87 2.64 1.80 -21.75
C ALA A 87 3.49 2.47 -22.84
N GLU A 88 4.78 2.14 -22.91
CA GLU A 88 5.70 2.62 -23.95
C GLU A 88 5.33 2.04 -25.32
N GLU A 89 5.04 0.75 -25.42
CA GLU A 89 4.61 0.07 -26.66
C GLU A 89 3.28 0.62 -27.20
N LEU A 90 2.35 0.96 -26.31
CA LEU A 90 1.07 1.56 -26.66
C LEU A 90 1.14 3.09 -26.86
N SER A 91 2.29 3.70 -26.60
CA SER A 91 2.47 5.15 -26.79
C SER A 91 2.22 5.53 -28.24
N GLY A 92 1.33 6.52 -28.46
CA GLY A 92 0.91 6.95 -29.81
C GLY A 92 -0.15 6.07 -30.48
N SER A 93 -0.49 4.89 -29.93
CA SER A 93 -1.54 4.02 -30.50
C SER A 93 -2.97 4.49 -30.21
N ASN A 94 -3.13 5.39 -29.23
CA ASN A 94 -4.42 5.95 -28.84
C ASN A 94 -4.37 7.48 -28.90
N GLN A 95 -5.21 8.08 -29.75
CA GLN A 95 -5.29 9.54 -29.91
C GLN A 95 -5.70 10.30 -28.65
N ASN A 96 -6.31 9.60 -27.68
CA ASN A 96 -6.74 10.16 -26.39
C ASN A 96 -5.67 10.02 -25.29
N GLY A 97 -4.48 9.52 -25.64
CA GLY A 97 -3.33 9.37 -24.78
C GLY A 97 -3.25 8.00 -24.08
N VAL A 98 -2.02 7.65 -23.73
CA VAL A 98 -1.68 6.48 -22.92
C VAL A 98 -0.89 6.98 -21.73
N PHE A 99 -1.34 6.66 -20.52
CA PHE A 99 -0.70 7.13 -19.29
C PHE A 99 -0.35 5.98 -18.37
N TRP A 100 0.96 5.78 -18.14
CA TRP A 100 1.45 4.93 -17.08
C TRP A 100 1.37 5.68 -15.75
N VAL A 101 0.57 5.17 -14.82
CA VAL A 101 0.27 5.85 -13.54
C VAL A 101 1.51 5.90 -12.65
N ASN A 102 2.33 4.81 -12.66
CA ASN A 102 3.61 4.71 -11.93
C ASN A 102 3.49 5.08 -10.45
N GLN A 103 2.59 4.38 -9.74
CA GLN A 103 2.27 4.68 -8.33
C GLN A 103 3.49 4.76 -7.40
N PHE A 104 4.57 4.03 -7.71
CA PHE A 104 5.75 3.97 -6.84
C PHE A 104 6.63 5.24 -6.94
N ASP A 105 6.73 5.82 -8.13
CA ASP A 105 7.66 6.92 -8.38
C ASP A 105 6.98 8.22 -8.86
N ASN A 106 5.66 8.20 -9.03
CA ASN A 106 4.85 9.40 -9.29
C ASN A 106 4.56 10.14 -7.97
N VAL A 107 5.27 11.22 -7.73
CA VAL A 107 5.21 12.00 -6.49
C VAL A 107 3.86 12.68 -6.22
N ILE A 108 2.95 12.72 -7.19
CA ILE A 108 1.57 13.16 -6.99
C ILE A 108 0.86 12.24 -5.98
N ASN A 109 1.30 10.99 -5.85
CA ASN A 109 0.86 10.08 -4.80
C ASN A 109 1.15 10.68 -3.40
N THR A 110 2.38 11.07 -3.13
CA THR A 110 2.76 11.76 -1.88
C THR A 110 1.98 13.07 -1.68
N GLU A 111 1.87 13.89 -2.71
CA GLU A 111 1.13 15.17 -2.63
C GLU A 111 -0.35 14.98 -2.28
N SER A 112 -0.97 13.90 -2.76
CA SER A 112 -2.36 13.59 -2.43
C SER A 112 -2.54 13.39 -0.92
N HIS A 113 -1.63 12.66 -0.27
CA HIS A 113 -1.68 12.40 1.16
C HIS A 113 -1.33 13.62 2.02
N ILE A 114 -0.49 14.54 1.53
CA ILE A 114 -0.27 15.85 2.18
C ILE A 114 -1.59 16.64 2.19
N LYS A 115 -2.27 16.68 1.04
CA LYS A 115 -3.47 17.50 0.83
C LYS A 115 -4.73 16.94 1.48
N THR A 116 -4.80 15.63 1.69
CA THR A 116 -5.98 14.92 2.22
C THR A 116 -5.68 14.23 3.54
N THR A 117 -5.06 13.06 3.52
CA THR A 117 -4.91 12.17 4.68
C THR A 117 -4.25 12.86 5.89
N ALA A 118 -3.18 13.61 5.68
CA ALA A 118 -2.52 14.33 6.76
C ALA A 118 -3.43 15.40 7.38
N ARG A 119 -4.20 16.10 6.56
CA ARG A 119 -5.16 17.13 7.02
C ARG A 119 -6.34 16.50 7.76
N GLU A 120 -6.85 15.39 7.25
CA GLU A 120 -7.93 14.64 7.89
C GLU A 120 -7.50 14.13 9.26
N ILE A 121 -6.32 13.50 9.37
CA ILE A 121 -5.75 13.06 10.65
C ILE A 121 -5.61 14.23 11.62
N TRP A 122 -5.03 15.34 11.17
CA TRP A 122 -4.86 16.53 12.02
C TRP A 122 -6.20 17.08 12.53
N THR A 123 -7.20 17.15 11.65
CA THR A 123 -8.52 17.67 12.00
C THR A 123 -9.27 16.71 12.95
N GLN A 124 -9.27 15.40 12.64
CA GLN A 124 -9.97 14.39 13.44
C GLN A 124 -9.38 14.21 14.84
N THR A 125 -8.08 14.45 14.99
CA THR A 125 -7.40 14.42 16.30
C THR A 125 -7.42 15.78 17.01
N ALA A 126 -8.04 16.81 16.43
CA ALA A 126 -7.96 18.19 16.91
C ALA A 126 -6.52 18.65 17.17
N GLY A 127 -5.57 18.17 16.37
CA GLY A 127 -4.13 18.40 16.54
C GLY A 127 -3.47 17.66 17.71
N GLN A 128 -4.20 16.84 18.45
CA GLN A 128 -3.70 16.09 19.60
C GLN A 128 -3.14 14.73 19.15
N ILE A 129 -2.19 14.76 18.23
CA ILE A 129 -1.48 13.59 17.73
C ILE A 129 0.00 13.66 18.14
N HIS A 130 0.52 12.55 18.67
CA HIS A 130 1.90 12.44 19.14
C HIS A 130 2.73 11.49 18.26
N GLY A 131 2.08 10.53 17.61
CA GLY A 131 2.74 9.58 16.72
C GLY A 131 1.87 9.14 15.55
N PHE A 132 2.52 8.90 14.41
CA PHE A 132 1.91 8.26 13.23
C PHE A 132 2.81 7.12 12.76
N VAL A 133 2.22 5.99 12.48
CA VAL A 133 2.93 4.82 11.97
C VAL A 133 2.13 4.12 10.90
N CYS A 134 2.78 3.74 9.81
CA CYS A 134 2.17 2.84 8.83
C CYS A 134 3.22 2.07 8.03
N ALA A 135 2.78 1.00 7.39
CA ALA A 135 3.57 0.22 6.46
C ALA A 135 3.73 0.94 5.10
N VAL A 136 4.71 0.48 4.34
CA VAL A 136 5.05 1.05 3.04
C VAL A 136 4.94 0.01 1.93
N GLY A 137 4.11 0.30 0.92
CA GLY A 137 4.19 -0.28 -0.40
C GLY A 137 4.87 0.71 -1.35
N THR A 138 4.17 1.77 -1.72
CA THR A 138 4.70 2.85 -2.58
C THR A 138 5.45 3.93 -1.80
N GLY A 139 5.18 4.08 -0.52
CA GLY A 139 5.71 5.14 0.32
C GLY A 139 4.88 6.44 0.33
N GLY A 140 3.91 6.57 -0.58
CA GLY A 140 3.12 7.81 -0.72
C GLY A 140 2.39 8.21 0.56
N THR A 141 1.76 7.27 1.25
CA THR A 141 1.02 7.55 2.50
C THR A 141 1.97 8.00 3.61
N LEU A 142 3.02 7.21 3.90
CA LEU A 142 3.95 7.55 4.98
C LEU A 142 4.64 8.88 4.71
N ALA A 143 5.11 9.11 3.47
CA ALA A 143 5.73 10.38 3.09
C ALA A 143 4.77 11.57 3.19
N GLY A 144 3.58 11.46 2.57
CA GLY A 144 2.64 12.57 2.57
C GLY A 144 2.11 12.93 3.96
N VAL A 145 1.80 11.91 4.77
CA VAL A 145 1.35 12.13 6.16
C VAL A 145 2.49 12.70 7.01
N SER A 146 3.71 12.16 6.89
CA SER A 146 4.87 12.67 7.65
C SER A 146 5.16 14.14 7.36
N ILE A 147 5.15 14.53 6.09
CA ILE A 147 5.35 15.92 5.67
C ILE A 147 4.23 16.80 6.23
N GLY A 148 2.97 16.45 5.95
CA GLY A 148 1.84 17.29 6.35
C GLY A 148 1.64 17.42 7.87
N LEU A 149 1.94 16.37 8.65
CA LEU A 149 1.90 16.45 10.11
C LEU A 149 3.09 17.20 10.70
N LYS A 150 4.31 16.96 10.19
CA LYS A 150 5.51 17.68 10.68
C LYS A 150 5.52 19.17 10.31
N GLU A 151 4.80 19.59 9.26
CA GLU A 151 4.53 21.01 8.99
C GLU A 151 3.70 21.67 10.09
N LYS A 152 2.80 20.90 10.74
CA LYS A 152 1.97 21.39 11.85
C LYS A 152 2.69 21.31 13.20
N ASN A 153 3.36 20.20 13.47
CA ASN A 153 4.10 19.98 14.70
C ASN A 153 5.29 19.04 14.45
N LYS A 154 6.50 19.58 14.52
CA LYS A 154 7.76 18.85 14.30
C LYS A 154 8.03 17.73 15.32
N ASN A 155 7.37 17.79 16.49
CA ASN A 155 7.57 16.81 17.56
C ASN A 155 6.80 15.51 17.34
N ILE A 156 5.85 15.46 16.41
CA ILE A 156 5.11 14.23 16.08
C ILE A 156 6.10 13.17 15.62
N LYS A 157 6.09 12.01 16.27
CA LYS A 157 6.93 10.86 15.91
C LYS A 157 6.34 10.10 14.73
N ILE A 158 7.13 9.94 13.69
CA ILE A 158 6.75 9.20 12.48
C ILE A 158 7.54 7.90 12.45
N ALA A 159 6.84 6.77 12.36
CA ALA A 159 7.49 5.48 12.28
C ALA A 159 7.04 4.66 11.06
N LEU A 160 7.96 3.89 10.54
CA LEU A 160 7.70 2.83 9.58
C LEU A 160 7.33 1.55 10.33
N SER A 161 6.23 0.90 9.96
CA SER A 161 5.94 -0.49 10.32
C SER A 161 6.23 -1.39 9.13
N ASP A 162 7.23 -2.25 9.22
CA ASP A 162 7.75 -3.00 8.06
C ASP A 162 7.58 -4.50 8.25
N PRO A 163 7.00 -5.23 7.26
CA PRO A 163 6.90 -6.68 7.33
C PRO A 163 8.26 -7.34 7.13
N MET A 164 8.40 -8.59 7.54
CA MET A 164 9.55 -9.40 7.20
C MET A 164 9.71 -9.50 5.68
N GLY A 165 10.95 -9.60 5.19
CA GLY A 165 11.24 -9.63 3.74
C GLY A 165 11.28 -8.26 3.05
N SER A 166 10.93 -7.17 3.74
CA SER A 166 11.14 -5.81 3.28
C SER A 166 12.54 -5.29 3.67
N SER A 167 13.09 -4.37 2.89
CA SER A 167 14.42 -3.77 3.16
C SER A 167 14.34 -2.39 3.80
N LEU A 168 13.14 -1.82 3.98
CA LEU A 168 13.03 -0.44 4.45
C LEU A 168 13.33 -0.29 5.94
N TYR A 169 13.03 -1.30 6.75
CA TYR A 169 13.44 -1.34 8.16
C TYR A 169 14.94 -1.19 8.30
N SER A 170 15.74 -2.04 7.62
CA SER A 170 17.19 -1.96 7.66
C SER A 170 17.73 -0.67 7.04
N HIS A 171 17.04 -0.13 6.03
CA HIS A 171 17.40 1.16 5.47
C HIS A 171 17.29 2.29 6.50
N ILE A 172 16.19 2.36 7.26
CA ILE A 172 15.99 3.40 8.28
C ILE A 172 16.93 3.18 9.47
N LYS A 173 17.07 1.93 9.98
CA LYS A 173 17.85 1.65 11.19
C LYS A 173 19.35 1.65 10.97
N PHE A 174 19.80 1.17 9.81
CA PHE A 174 21.23 0.87 9.57
C PHE A 174 21.78 1.49 8.29
N ASN A 175 20.95 2.24 7.54
CA ASN A 175 21.28 2.80 6.22
C ASN A 175 21.74 1.73 5.20
N LYS A 176 21.09 0.55 5.25
CA LYS A 176 21.38 -0.59 4.36
C LYS A 176 20.11 -1.17 3.80
N LEU A 177 20.07 -1.48 2.51
CA LEU A 177 18.95 -2.15 1.86
C LEU A 177 19.13 -3.68 1.93
N GLU A 178 18.98 -4.22 3.13
CA GLU A 178 19.04 -5.66 3.40
C GLU A 178 17.67 -6.14 3.88
N ASN A 179 17.33 -7.38 3.58
CA ASN A 179 16.10 -7.99 4.07
C ASN A 179 16.38 -9.38 4.68
N SER A 180 15.50 -9.81 5.56
CA SER A 180 15.49 -11.17 6.10
C SER A 180 14.06 -11.71 6.17
N GLY A 181 13.93 -13.01 5.97
CA GLY A 181 12.63 -13.68 5.99
C GLY A 181 11.73 -13.33 4.81
N SER A 182 10.46 -13.55 5.00
CA SER A 182 9.40 -13.24 4.03
C SER A 182 8.09 -12.95 4.78
N SER A 183 7.13 -12.36 4.10
CA SER A 183 5.79 -12.12 4.64
C SER A 183 4.72 -12.56 3.65
N ILE A 184 3.58 -13.01 4.19
CA ILE A 184 2.38 -13.32 3.41
C ILE A 184 1.56 -12.06 3.09
N THR A 185 1.92 -10.91 3.66
CA THR A 185 1.17 -9.67 3.44
C THR A 185 1.31 -9.18 2.01
N GLU A 186 0.20 -8.68 1.45
CA GLU A 186 0.14 -8.18 0.09
C GLU A 186 0.12 -6.66 0.05
N GLY A 187 0.81 -6.07 -0.93
CA GLY A 187 0.76 -4.64 -1.22
C GLY A 187 1.65 -3.76 -0.35
N ILE A 188 2.37 -4.34 0.60
CA ILE A 188 3.36 -3.68 1.45
C ILE A 188 4.67 -4.47 1.46
N GLY A 189 5.73 -3.82 1.96
CA GLY A 189 7.08 -4.37 1.93
C GLY A 189 7.74 -4.16 0.55
N THR A 190 8.94 -3.62 0.55
CA THR A 190 9.69 -3.37 -0.68
C THR A 190 11.17 -3.56 -0.47
N GLY A 191 11.87 -4.02 -1.52
CA GLY A 191 13.33 -4.17 -1.55
C GLY A 191 14.05 -2.93 -2.05
N ARG A 192 13.36 -1.81 -2.25
CA ARG A 192 13.95 -0.57 -2.78
C ARG A 192 13.35 0.69 -2.15
N VAL A 193 14.10 1.75 -2.13
CA VAL A 193 13.61 3.10 -1.86
C VAL A 193 12.91 3.62 -3.12
N THR A 194 11.62 3.96 -3.00
CA THR A 194 10.82 4.56 -4.07
C THR A 194 10.95 6.08 -4.04
N LYS A 195 10.66 6.77 -5.15
CA LYS A 195 10.68 8.25 -5.15
C LYS A 195 9.67 8.88 -4.19
N ASN A 196 8.57 8.18 -3.91
CA ASN A 196 7.63 8.62 -2.88
C ASN A 196 8.26 8.48 -1.48
N PHE A 197 8.87 7.33 -1.18
CA PHE A 197 9.45 7.07 0.14
C PHE A 197 10.66 7.95 0.45
N GLU A 198 11.49 8.31 -0.55
CA GLU A 198 12.63 9.23 -0.40
C GLU A 198 12.27 10.54 0.32
N LYS A 199 11.01 10.96 0.21
CA LYS A 199 10.51 12.20 0.82
C LYS A 199 9.96 12.02 2.24
N ALA A 200 9.87 10.79 2.74
CA ALA A 200 9.30 10.50 4.04
C ALA A 200 10.21 11.01 5.18
N LEU A 201 9.60 11.70 6.14
CA LEU A 201 10.28 12.21 7.32
C LEU A 201 10.11 11.20 8.47
N VAL A 202 10.84 10.08 8.42
CA VAL A 202 10.72 8.96 9.34
C VAL A 202 11.72 9.10 10.48
N ASP A 203 11.23 9.00 11.73
CA ASP A 203 12.05 9.07 12.94
C ASP A 203 12.50 7.67 13.43
N ASP A 204 11.69 6.64 13.17
CA ASP A 204 11.98 5.27 13.63
C ASP A 204 11.33 4.20 12.73
N ALA A 205 11.71 2.93 12.91
CA ALA A 205 11.15 1.81 12.18
C ALA A 205 11.02 0.58 13.08
N PHE A 206 9.96 -0.21 12.87
CA PHE A 206 9.67 -1.44 13.57
C PHE A 206 9.41 -2.57 12.58
N GLN A 207 10.03 -3.73 12.80
CA GLN A 207 9.64 -4.96 12.11
C GLN A 207 8.45 -5.60 12.82
N VAL A 208 7.51 -6.13 12.02
CA VAL A 208 6.35 -6.88 12.51
C VAL A 208 6.27 -8.18 11.72
N THR A 209 6.20 -9.31 12.44
CA THR A 209 6.08 -10.63 11.82
C THR A 209 4.64 -10.91 11.38
N ASP A 210 4.48 -11.90 10.49
CA ASP A 210 3.14 -12.37 10.10
C ASP A 210 2.35 -12.92 11.30
N GLU A 211 3.03 -13.60 12.21
CA GLU A 211 2.42 -14.13 13.44
C GLU A 211 1.87 -13.00 14.33
N GLU A 212 2.68 -11.97 14.60
CA GLU A 212 2.25 -10.78 15.35
C GLU A 212 1.02 -10.12 14.68
N ALA A 213 1.10 -9.90 13.37
CA ALA A 213 0.04 -9.23 12.61
C ALA A 213 -1.27 -10.04 12.60
N LEU A 214 -1.17 -11.35 12.38
CA LEU A 214 -2.35 -12.24 12.35
C LEU A 214 -3.02 -12.35 13.72
N ASN A 215 -2.24 -12.52 14.80
CA ASN A 215 -2.78 -12.57 16.15
C ASN A 215 -3.56 -11.28 16.49
N ILE A 216 -3.07 -10.12 16.07
CA ILE A 216 -3.75 -8.82 16.25
C ILE A 216 -5.10 -8.79 15.51
N ILE A 217 -5.12 -9.10 14.21
CA ILE A 217 -6.36 -9.00 13.43
C ILE A 217 -7.37 -10.09 13.80
N PHE A 218 -6.92 -11.29 14.18
CA PHE A 218 -7.79 -12.35 14.65
C PHE A 218 -8.46 -11.98 15.98
N LYS A 219 -7.69 -11.40 16.92
CA LYS A 219 -8.23 -10.90 18.18
C LYS A 219 -9.23 -9.77 17.93
N LEU A 220 -8.97 -8.83 17.04
CA LEU A 220 -9.94 -7.78 16.69
C LEU A 220 -11.22 -8.34 16.07
N LYS A 221 -11.12 -9.37 15.23
CA LYS A 221 -12.31 -10.05 14.69
C LYS A 221 -13.10 -10.75 15.79
N GLU A 222 -12.43 -11.43 16.71
CA GLU A 222 -13.08 -12.14 17.82
C GLU A 222 -13.77 -11.18 18.79
N ASP A 223 -13.03 -10.17 19.28
CA ASP A 223 -13.48 -9.26 20.34
C ASP A 223 -14.41 -8.15 19.83
N GLN A 224 -14.09 -7.56 18.67
CA GLN A 224 -14.71 -6.34 18.16
C GLN A 224 -15.54 -6.55 16.89
N LYS A 225 -15.52 -7.76 16.31
CA LYS A 225 -16.14 -8.07 15.00
C LYS A 225 -15.57 -7.24 13.85
N ILE A 226 -14.34 -6.75 13.99
CA ILE A 226 -13.62 -5.97 12.96
C ILE A 226 -12.75 -6.93 12.16
N GLU A 227 -13.05 -7.09 10.87
CA GLU A 227 -12.34 -7.99 9.98
C GLU A 227 -11.45 -7.20 9.02
N LEU A 228 -10.11 -7.37 9.14
CA LEU A 228 -9.10 -6.56 8.48
C LEU A 228 -8.14 -7.40 7.63
N GLY A 229 -7.53 -6.77 6.61
CA GLY A 229 -6.41 -7.34 5.86
C GLY A 229 -5.10 -7.35 6.65
N GLY A 230 -4.14 -8.18 6.20
CA GLY A 230 -2.85 -8.39 6.88
C GLY A 230 -2.03 -7.11 7.09
N SER A 231 -2.07 -6.18 6.13
CA SER A 231 -1.38 -4.89 6.24
C SER A 231 -1.87 -4.03 7.43
N SER A 232 -3.15 -4.16 7.81
CA SER A 232 -3.68 -3.52 9.02
C SER A 232 -3.08 -4.13 10.28
N GLY A 233 -2.86 -5.45 10.31
CA GLY A 233 -2.16 -6.12 11.40
C GLY A 233 -0.71 -5.62 11.56
N ILE A 234 0.02 -5.50 10.45
CA ILE A 234 1.37 -4.90 10.43
C ILE A 234 1.31 -3.46 11.00
N ASN A 235 0.38 -2.65 10.54
CA ASN A 235 0.22 -1.26 10.99
C ASN A 235 -0.07 -1.17 12.50
N ILE A 236 -0.97 -1.97 13.02
CA ILE A 236 -1.33 -2.00 14.44
C ILE A 236 -0.14 -2.52 15.27
N GLY A 237 0.58 -3.55 14.79
CA GLY A 237 1.79 -4.03 15.45
C GLY A 237 2.85 -2.94 15.61
N GLY A 238 3.08 -2.15 14.56
CA GLY A 238 3.94 -0.98 14.63
C GLY A 238 3.42 0.10 15.58
N ALA A 239 2.10 0.33 15.60
CA ALA A 239 1.47 1.29 16.52
C ALA A 239 1.65 0.88 18.00
N ILE A 240 1.51 -0.40 18.31
CA ILE A 240 1.78 -0.95 19.65
C ILE A 240 3.24 -0.70 20.04
N LYS A 241 4.20 -0.99 19.15
CA LYS A 241 5.65 -0.78 19.40
C LYS A 241 5.96 0.72 19.60
N LEU A 242 5.36 1.60 18.81
CA LEU A 242 5.52 3.05 19.00
C LEU A 242 4.87 3.53 20.31
N ALA A 243 3.71 2.98 20.70
CA ALA A 243 3.06 3.29 21.96
C ALA A 243 3.92 2.88 23.16
N GLN A 244 4.53 1.70 23.12
CA GLN A 244 5.45 1.24 24.15
C GLN A 244 6.68 2.15 24.28
N LEU A 245 7.18 2.65 23.15
CA LEU A 245 8.33 3.56 23.13
C LEU A 245 7.99 4.94 23.71
N LEU A 246 6.81 5.49 23.39
CA LEU A 246 6.40 6.82 23.84
C LEU A 246 5.82 6.82 25.26
N GLY A 247 5.29 5.68 25.73
CA GLY A 247 4.64 5.56 27.01
C GLY A 247 3.19 6.07 27.06
N PRO A 248 2.54 6.02 28.22
CA PRO A 248 1.15 6.40 28.37
C PRO A 248 0.90 7.90 28.12
N GLY A 249 -0.33 8.24 27.75
CA GLY A 249 -0.75 9.63 27.51
C GLY A 249 -0.50 10.14 26.09
N HIS A 250 -0.01 9.30 25.17
CA HIS A 250 0.26 9.65 23.79
C HIS A 250 -0.82 9.11 22.84
N ASN A 251 -1.33 9.97 21.97
CA ASN A 251 -2.23 9.60 20.88
C ASN A 251 -1.42 9.18 19.66
N ILE A 252 -1.58 7.92 19.24
CA ILE A 252 -0.91 7.35 18.07
C ILE A 252 -1.96 7.00 17.03
N VAL A 253 -1.72 7.42 15.80
CA VAL A 253 -2.60 7.14 14.66
C VAL A 253 -1.90 6.15 13.71
N THR A 254 -2.70 5.20 13.21
CA THR A 254 -2.29 4.29 12.14
C THR A 254 -3.42 4.10 11.14
N ILE A 255 -3.16 3.36 10.05
CA ILE A 255 -4.11 3.13 8.98
C ILE A 255 -4.67 1.72 9.02
N LEU A 256 -5.99 1.57 9.03
CA LEU A 256 -6.68 0.32 8.72
C LEU A 256 -6.94 0.29 7.20
N CYS A 257 -6.18 -0.53 6.48
CA CYS A 257 -6.03 -0.40 5.03
C CYS A 257 -7.23 -0.92 4.24
N ASP A 258 -7.65 -2.16 4.50
CA ASP A 258 -8.70 -2.82 3.75
C ASP A 258 -9.40 -3.94 4.55
N PRO A 259 -10.62 -4.33 4.13
CA PRO A 259 -11.40 -5.35 4.82
C PRO A 259 -10.86 -6.75 4.57
N GLY A 260 -10.98 -7.62 5.58
CA GLY A 260 -10.52 -9.01 5.55
C GLY A 260 -11.18 -9.88 4.49
N LYS A 261 -12.41 -9.57 4.06
CA LYS A 261 -13.12 -10.29 2.99
C LYS A 261 -12.32 -10.40 1.67
N ARG A 262 -11.38 -9.49 1.43
CA ARG A 262 -10.47 -9.54 0.26
C ARG A 262 -9.41 -10.63 0.36
N TYR A 263 -9.34 -11.31 1.49
CA TYR A 263 -8.34 -12.31 1.84
C TYR A 263 -8.96 -13.62 2.34
N ALA A 264 -10.24 -13.86 2.00
CA ALA A 264 -10.98 -15.03 2.43
C ALA A 264 -10.28 -16.35 2.03
N SER A 265 -9.67 -16.39 0.85
CA SER A 265 -8.91 -17.55 0.36
C SER A 265 -7.49 -17.69 0.95
N LYS A 266 -7.06 -16.73 1.80
CA LYS A 266 -5.71 -16.69 2.40
C LYS A 266 -5.76 -16.62 3.92
N ILE A 267 -5.61 -15.42 4.49
CA ILE A 267 -5.49 -15.23 5.95
C ILE A 267 -6.75 -15.58 6.74
N TYR A 268 -7.87 -15.82 6.07
CA TYR A 268 -9.12 -16.32 6.65
C TYR A 268 -9.46 -17.74 6.16
N ASN A 269 -8.46 -18.46 5.66
CA ASN A 269 -8.59 -19.85 5.21
C ASN A 269 -7.68 -20.77 6.03
N LYS A 270 -8.27 -21.78 6.67
CA LYS A 270 -7.58 -22.73 7.55
C LYS A 270 -6.45 -23.47 6.84
N GLU A 271 -6.71 -23.98 5.64
CA GLU A 271 -5.72 -24.75 4.88
C GLU A 271 -4.52 -23.90 4.49
N PHE A 272 -4.78 -22.66 4.07
CA PHE A 272 -3.72 -21.70 3.76
C PHE A 272 -2.83 -21.43 5.00
N LEU A 273 -3.42 -21.13 6.15
CA LEU A 273 -2.68 -20.86 7.38
C LEU A 273 -1.82 -22.07 7.80
N LEU A 274 -2.41 -23.27 7.78
CA LEU A 274 -1.68 -24.50 8.09
C LEU A 274 -0.52 -24.74 7.10
N SER A 275 -0.74 -24.51 5.79
CA SER A 275 0.29 -24.67 4.76
C SER A 275 1.49 -23.74 4.93
N LYS A 276 1.30 -22.64 5.65
CA LYS A 276 2.32 -21.62 5.94
C LYS A 276 2.86 -21.68 7.38
N ASN A 277 2.40 -22.65 8.17
CA ASN A 277 2.73 -22.79 9.59
C ASN A 277 2.45 -21.49 10.38
N LEU A 278 1.28 -20.89 10.13
CA LEU A 278 0.83 -19.62 10.72
C LEU A 278 -0.22 -19.87 11.82
N PRO A 279 -0.43 -18.89 12.73
CA PRO A 279 -1.43 -18.99 13.78
C PRO A 279 -2.82 -19.33 13.24
N LEU A 280 -3.50 -20.25 13.92
CA LEU A 280 -4.86 -20.65 13.60
C LEU A 280 -5.78 -20.21 14.76
N PRO A 281 -6.71 -19.27 14.52
CA PRO A 281 -7.64 -18.84 15.54
C PRO A 281 -8.70 -19.91 15.83
N SER A 282 -9.26 -19.93 17.05
CA SER A 282 -10.21 -20.94 17.50
C SER A 282 -11.53 -20.97 16.71
N TRP A 283 -11.89 -19.88 16.05
CA TRP A 283 -13.11 -19.73 15.26
C TRP A 283 -12.95 -20.12 13.78
N LEU A 284 -11.78 -20.58 13.31
CA LEU A 284 -11.50 -21.05 11.94
C LEU A 284 -11.24 -22.59 11.94
#